data_f9e62863a39bd130129e4cad16d85120
#
_entry.id   f9e62863a39bd130129e4cad16d85120
#
_cell.length_a   1.000
_cell.length_b   1.000
_cell.length_c   1.000
_cell.angle_alpha   90.00
_cell.angle_beta   90.00
_cell.angle_gamma   90.00
#
_symmetry.space_group_name_H-M   'P 1'
#
loop_
_entity.id
_entity.type
_entity.pdbx_description
1 polymer ?
#
loop_
_entity_poly.entity_id
_entity_poly.type
_entity_poly.pdbx_seq_one_letter_code
_entity_poly.pdbx_strand_id
1 'polypeptide(L)'
;MNLKKHLPWLGALLPIANTQAETKPNVVIIYIDDMGIGDIGCYGGKFVPTPNIDKLAQDGLLFNQYYSSAPVSSPSRCGLTTGLFPLEVGINTFLNDKAANKRCEQRNFLDDKLPSMARAFQNAGYSTGHIGKWHMGGGRDVHNAPSIKNYGFDEYISTYESPDPEPAITATKWIWSDKDSVKRWRRTEYFVDKSIEFVKKHKGEPFFLNLWPDDMHTPWVPEFKQKERKSWETQEAFAPVLAEMDKQLGRFIKTLDELGVGENTIIIFTSDNGPAPSFKSVRSAYLRGTKNSLYEGGIRMPFIVRYPKKIKAGQVNNESVLCAVDLYPTLCSVAGIKTEKGYKGDGQNYSKVLLGKSEAKRKTDLMWDFGRNKHFGFPGNPYDRSPHLAIRSGKWKLLVNCLLYTSPSPRDIS
;
A
#
# COMPACT_ATOMS: atom_id res chain seq x y z
N MET A 1 -45.89 -74.96 -2.42
CA MET A 1 -44.51 -74.78 -2.97
C MET A 1 -44.24 -73.31 -3.05
N ASN A 2 -43.57 -72.76 -2.02
CA ASN A 2 -43.27 -71.29 -1.87
C ASN A 2 -41.83 -71.00 -2.31
N LEU A 3 -41.66 -70.30 -3.42
CA LEU A 3 -40.37 -69.76 -3.85
C LEU A 3 -40.21 -68.35 -3.25
N LYS A 4 -39.33 -68.24 -2.25
CA LYS A 4 -38.81 -66.92 -1.78
C LYS A 4 -37.77 -66.45 -2.76
N LYS A 5 -38.02 -65.30 -3.43
CA LYS A 5 -37.02 -64.57 -4.24
C LYS A 5 -36.13 -63.71 -3.32
N HIS A 6 -34.85 -64.05 -3.27
CA HIS A 6 -33.80 -63.17 -2.65
C HIS A 6 -33.45 -62.07 -3.63
N LEU A 7 -33.65 -60.79 -3.23
CA LEU A 7 -33.12 -59.65 -3.89
C LEU A 7 -31.71 -59.31 -3.29
N PRO A 8 -30.66 -59.14 -4.07
CA PRO A 8 -29.40 -58.70 -3.53
C PRO A 8 -29.43 -57.16 -3.29
N TRP A 9 -29.07 -56.77 -2.09
CA TRP A 9 -28.80 -55.36 -1.75
C TRP A 9 -27.55 -54.91 -2.50
N LEU A 10 -27.69 -54.07 -3.51
CA LEU A 10 -26.59 -53.25 -4.06
C LEU A 10 -26.40 -52.08 -3.13
N GLY A 11 -25.38 -52.15 -2.27
CA GLY A 11 -24.88 -50.99 -1.52
C GLY A 11 -24.26 -49.96 -2.46
N ALA A 12 -24.96 -48.88 -2.73
CA ALA A 12 -24.39 -47.74 -3.44
C ALA A 12 -23.34 -47.07 -2.53
N LEU A 13 -22.06 -47.30 -2.79
CA LEU A 13 -20.96 -46.50 -2.26
C LEU A 13 -21.04 -45.10 -2.88
N LEU A 14 -21.66 -44.16 -2.15
CA LEU A 14 -21.56 -42.76 -2.49
C LEU A 14 -20.10 -42.31 -2.30
N PRO A 15 -19.47 -41.67 -3.30
CA PRO A 15 -18.15 -41.13 -3.11
C PRO A 15 -18.24 -40.01 -2.05
N ILE A 16 -17.54 -40.17 -0.92
CA ILE A 16 -17.30 -39.11 0.04
C ILE A 16 -16.43 -38.12 -0.71
N ALA A 17 -17.04 -37.08 -1.25
CA ALA A 17 -16.31 -35.92 -1.74
C ALA A 17 -15.55 -35.31 -0.55
N ASN A 18 -14.27 -35.62 -0.46
CA ASN A 18 -13.37 -35.00 0.49
C ASN A 18 -13.23 -33.52 0.07
N THR A 19 -14.17 -32.68 0.49
CA THR A 19 -14.03 -31.22 0.36
C THR A 19 -12.91 -30.79 1.29
N GLN A 20 -11.67 -30.89 0.82
CA GLN A 20 -10.55 -30.20 1.49
C GLN A 20 -10.96 -28.74 1.66
N ALA A 21 -11.12 -28.31 2.89
CA ALA A 21 -11.41 -26.91 3.19
C ALA A 21 -10.33 -26.05 2.48
N GLU A 22 -10.78 -25.10 1.66
CA GLU A 22 -9.86 -24.26 0.89
C GLU A 22 -8.93 -23.54 1.88
N THR A 23 -7.61 -23.76 1.75
CA THR A 23 -6.63 -23.14 2.64
C THR A 23 -6.70 -21.63 2.49
N LYS A 24 -6.80 -20.91 3.61
CA LYS A 24 -6.79 -19.44 3.64
C LYS A 24 -5.53 -18.91 2.92
N PRO A 25 -5.66 -17.90 2.05
CA PRO A 25 -4.49 -17.32 1.40
C PRO A 25 -3.65 -16.50 2.37
N ASN A 26 -2.35 -16.49 2.17
CA ASN A 26 -1.50 -15.47 2.75
C ASN A 26 -1.73 -14.13 2.05
N VAL A 27 -1.47 -13.02 2.74
CA VAL A 27 -1.58 -11.68 2.19
C VAL A 27 -0.31 -10.89 2.47
N VAL A 28 0.27 -10.32 1.44
CA VAL A 28 1.42 -9.40 1.52
C VAL A 28 1.04 -8.10 0.86
N ILE A 29 1.20 -6.98 1.57
CA ILE A 29 1.01 -5.64 1.02
C ILE A 29 2.38 -4.95 0.95
N ILE A 30 2.91 -4.81 -0.26
CA ILE A 30 4.11 -4.04 -0.56
C ILE A 30 3.65 -2.60 -0.84
N TYR A 31 3.95 -1.68 0.10
CA TYR A 31 3.46 -0.31 0.09
C TYR A 31 4.63 0.66 0.11
N ILE A 32 4.97 1.20 -1.05
CA ILE A 32 6.18 2.01 -1.23
C ILE A 32 5.89 3.47 -0.86
N ASP A 33 6.85 4.12 -0.21
CA ASP A 33 6.79 5.51 0.18
C ASP A 33 7.22 6.43 -0.99
N ASP A 34 6.37 7.39 -1.40
CA ASP A 34 6.65 8.37 -2.46
C ASP A 34 7.03 7.78 -3.84
N MET A 35 6.53 6.60 -4.20
CA MET A 35 6.77 6.04 -5.53
C MET A 35 5.75 6.54 -6.55
N GLY A 36 6.23 7.12 -7.63
CA GLY A 36 5.40 7.56 -8.74
C GLY A 36 5.07 6.44 -9.71
N ILE A 37 3.95 6.58 -10.41
CA ILE A 37 3.57 5.66 -11.49
C ILE A 37 4.61 5.64 -12.63
N GLY A 38 5.31 6.75 -12.86
CA GLY A 38 6.38 6.87 -13.86
C GLY A 38 7.74 6.31 -13.43
N ASP A 39 7.87 5.83 -12.21
CA ASP A 39 9.11 5.20 -11.73
C ASP A 39 9.24 3.74 -12.22
N ILE A 40 8.15 3.12 -12.72
CA ILE A 40 8.05 1.69 -12.96
C ILE A 40 7.88 1.37 -14.45
N GLY A 41 8.64 0.39 -14.95
CA GLY A 41 8.67 0.03 -16.36
C GLY A 41 7.32 -0.42 -16.91
N CYS A 42 6.56 -1.27 -16.19
CA CYS A 42 5.25 -1.76 -16.62
C CYS A 42 4.16 -0.68 -16.73
N TYR A 43 4.40 0.51 -16.18
CA TYR A 43 3.56 1.71 -16.38
C TYR A 43 4.18 2.72 -17.38
N GLY A 44 5.20 2.31 -18.12
CA GLY A 44 5.86 3.16 -19.12
C GLY A 44 7.00 4.01 -18.59
N GLY A 45 7.42 3.81 -17.34
CA GLY A 45 8.63 4.41 -16.76
C GLY A 45 9.87 3.97 -17.52
N LYS A 46 10.74 4.95 -17.86
CA LYS A 46 11.97 4.70 -18.64
C LYS A 46 13.23 5.17 -17.94
N PHE A 47 13.09 5.69 -16.72
CA PHE A 47 14.17 6.33 -16.01
C PHE A 47 15.17 5.32 -15.44
N VAL A 48 14.65 4.27 -14.79
CA VAL A 48 15.41 3.16 -14.24
C VAL A 48 14.68 1.87 -14.59
N PRO A 49 15.36 0.83 -15.08
CA PRO A 49 14.72 -0.48 -15.26
C PRO A 49 14.27 -1.08 -13.94
N THR A 50 13.03 -1.60 -13.93
CA THR A 50 12.43 -2.28 -12.76
C THR A 50 11.98 -3.70 -13.10
N PRO A 51 12.93 -4.58 -13.54
CA PRO A 51 12.59 -5.88 -14.11
C PRO A 51 11.83 -6.80 -13.17
N ASN A 52 12.03 -6.69 -11.84
CA ASN A 52 11.36 -7.54 -10.87
C ASN A 52 9.91 -7.08 -10.61
N ILE A 53 9.68 -5.76 -10.55
CA ILE A 53 8.31 -5.20 -10.44
C ILE A 53 7.56 -5.44 -11.76
N ASP A 54 8.23 -5.28 -12.90
CA ASP A 54 7.65 -5.56 -14.22
C ASP A 54 7.26 -7.05 -14.35
N LYS A 55 8.12 -7.95 -13.83
CA LYS A 55 7.82 -9.38 -13.73
C LYS A 55 6.61 -9.67 -12.84
N LEU A 56 6.50 -9.00 -11.69
CA LEU A 56 5.32 -9.12 -10.81
C LEU A 56 4.03 -8.75 -11.55
N ALA A 57 4.06 -7.70 -12.38
CA ALA A 57 2.93 -7.32 -13.23
C ALA A 57 2.63 -8.35 -14.31
N GLN A 58 3.65 -8.91 -14.96
CA GLN A 58 3.52 -9.99 -15.94
C GLN A 58 2.93 -11.27 -15.35
N ASP A 59 3.26 -11.59 -14.09
CA ASP A 59 2.78 -12.77 -13.37
C ASP A 59 1.43 -12.54 -12.69
N GLY A 60 0.84 -11.35 -12.81
CA GLY A 60 -0.36 -10.95 -12.12
C GLY A 60 -1.35 -10.14 -12.95
N LEU A 61 -2.01 -9.23 -12.28
CA LEU A 61 -3.02 -8.31 -12.82
C LEU A 61 -2.59 -6.88 -12.50
N LEU A 62 -2.43 -6.05 -13.53
CA LEU A 62 -2.11 -4.64 -13.44
C LEU A 62 -3.39 -3.81 -13.54
N PHE A 63 -3.53 -2.80 -12.69
CA PHE A 63 -4.63 -1.84 -12.71
C PHE A 63 -4.15 -0.45 -13.09
N ASN A 64 -4.85 0.18 -14.04
CA ASN A 64 -4.52 1.53 -14.49
C ASN A 64 -5.27 2.63 -13.74
N GLN A 65 -6.25 2.29 -12.90
CA GLN A 65 -7.08 3.26 -12.19
C GLN A 65 -7.20 2.94 -10.69
N TYR A 66 -6.07 3.00 -9.99
CA TYR A 66 -6.03 2.88 -8.53
C TYR A 66 -5.61 4.22 -7.91
N TYR A 67 -6.26 4.58 -6.81
CA TYR A 67 -6.08 5.85 -6.12
C TYR A 67 -5.71 5.66 -4.66
N SER A 68 -4.72 6.42 -4.20
CA SER A 68 -4.49 6.60 -2.76
C SER A 68 -5.62 7.42 -2.13
N SER A 69 -5.84 7.26 -0.82
CA SER A 69 -6.85 8.03 -0.10
C SER A 69 -6.42 9.46 0.23
N ALA A 70 -5.14 9.79 0.05
CA ALA A 70 -4.59 11.12 0.23
C ALA A 70 -3.29 11.29 -0.58
N PRO A 71 -2.87 12.54 -0.87
CA PRO A 71 -1.66 12.82 -1.62
C PRO A 71 -0.39 12.87 -0.75
N VAL A 72 -0.45 12.34 0.49
CA VAL A 72 0.66 12.37 1.47
C VAL A 72 0.55 11.19 2.44
N SER A 73 1.69 10.77 2.99
CA SER A 73 1.87 9.48 3.66
C SER A 73 0.91 9.20 4.82
N SER A 74 0.84 10.03 5.87
CA SER A 74 0.08 9.69 7.08
C SER A 74 -1.41 9.42 6.81
N PRO A 75 -2.17 10.34 6.17
CA PRO A 75 -3.58 10.10 5.88
C PRO A 75 -3.77 8.95 4.87
N SER A 76 -2.86 8.76 3.92
CA SER A 76 -2.96 7.64 2.98
C SER A 76 -2.78 6.29 3.68
N ARG A 77 -1.79 6.17 4.58
CA ARG A 77 -1.56 4.96 5.39
C ARG A 77 -2.72 4.67 6.33
N CYS A 78 -3.30 5.72 6.94
CA CYS A 78 -4.52 5.59 7.74
C CYS A 78 -5.69 5.05 6.91
N GLY A 79 -5.92 5.59 5.71
CA GLY A 79 -7.00 5.13 4.85
C GLY A 79 -6.86 3.67 4.41
N LEU A 80 -5.65 3.23 4.07
CA LEU A 80 -5.36 1.83 3.77
C LEU A 80 -5.63 0.93 4.99
N THR A 81 -5.18 1.35 6.17
CA THR A 81 -5.26 0.56 7.41
C THR A 81 -6.71 0.41 7.89
N THR A 82 -7.49 1.49 7.82
CA THR A 82 -8.83 1.56 8.41
C THR A 82 -9.98 1.30 7.43
N GLY A 83 -9.75 1.51 6.13
CA GLY A 83 -10.82 1.54 5.13
C GLY A 83 -11.71 2.78 5.22
N LEU A 84 -11.25 3.85 5.90
CA LEU A 84 -11.94 5.12 6.07
C LEU A 84 -11.21 6.24 5.34
N PHE A 85 -11.93 7.21 4.81
CA PHE A 85 -11.26 8.40 4.26
C PHE A 85 -10.60 9.23 5.37
N PRO A 86 -9.49 9.93 5.07
CA PRO A 86 -8.69 10.68 6.04
C PRO A 86 -9.48 11.68 6.88
N LEU A 87 -10.54 12.28 6.33
CA LEU A 87 -11.38 13.23 7.03
C LEU A 87 -12.12 12.57 8.22
N GLU A 88 -12.60 11.34 8.07
CA GLU A 88 -13.22 10.57 9.15
C GLU A 88 -12.20 10.10 10.20
N VAL A 89 -10.98 9.78 9.75
CA VAL A 89 -9.88 9.45 10.64
C VAL A 89 -9.41 10.68 11.45
N GLY A 90 -9.59 11.88 10.90
CA GLY A 90 -9.12 13.14 11.49
C GLY A 90 -7.62 13.36 11.37
N ILE A 91 -6.99 12.78 10.31
CA ILE A 91 -5.59 12.99 9.95
C ILE A 91 -5.58 13.48 8.51
N ASN A 92 -5.27 14.76 8.31
CA ASN A 92 -5.51 15.47 7.05
C ASN A 92 -4.24 15.67 6.21
N THR A 93 -3.06 15.65 6.87
CA THR A 93 -1.75 15.77 6.24
C THR A 93 -0.72 14.92 7.00
N PHE A 94 0.56 14.97 6.63
CA PHE A 94 1.59 14.21 7.36
C PHE A 94 1.62 14.59 8.84
N LEU A 95 1.73 13.59 9.68
CA LEU A 95 1.85 13.79 11.12
C LEU A 95 3.22 14.35 11.48
N ASN A 96 3.24 15.19 12.51
CA ASN A 96 4.40 15.85 13.03
C ASN A 96 4.25 16.07 14.55
N ASP A 97 5.00 17.00 15.16
CA ASP A 97 4.81 17.35 16.55
C ASP A 97 3.40 17.88 16.84
N LYS A 98 3.03 17.89 18.13
CA LYS A 98 1.68 18.31 18.58
C LYS A 98 1.30 19.72 18.13
N ALA A 99 2.27 20.63 18.08
CA ALA A 99 2.00 22.02 17.69
C ALA A 99 1.72 22.14 16.19
N ALA A 100 2.47 21.42 15.37
CA ALA A 100 2.26 21.35 13.93
C ALA A 100 0.91 20.66 13.61
N ASN A 101 0.60 19.53 14.25
CA ASN A 101 -0.67 18.82 14.09
C ASN A 101 -1.85 19.70 14.44
N LYS A 102 -1.78 20.46 15.57
CA LYS A 102 -2.81 21.42 15.97
C LYS A 102 -3.02 22.52 14.92
N ARG A 103 -1.95 23.06 14.33
CA ARG A 103 -2.05 24.06 13.25
C ARG A 103 -2.73 23.51 12.00
N CYS A 104 -2.55 22.20 11.72
CA CYS A 104 -3.20 21.50 10.62
C CYS A 104 -4.59 20.95 10.99
N GLU A 105 -5.10 21.24 12.20
CA GLU A 105 -6.42 20.79 12.67
C GLU A 105 -6.61 19.28 12.59
N GLN A 106 -5.59 18.52 12.98
CA GLN A 106 -5.58 17.07 12.91
C GLN A 106 -5.20 16.42 14.24
N ARG A 107 -5.52 15.12 14.36
CA ARG A 107 -5.10 14.28 15.48
C ARG A 107 -3.57 14.13 15.51
N ASN A 108 -3.03 13.70 16.66
CA ASN A 108 -1.60 13.46 16.83
C ASN A 108 -1.16 12.04 16.41
N PHE A 109 -2.09 11.12 16.29
CA PHE A 109 -1.87 9.73 15.91
C PHE A 109 -3.19 9.08 15.47
N LEU A 110 -3.11 7.96 14.79
CA LEU A 110 -4.25 7.12 14.47
C LEU A 110 -4.87 6.59 15.77
N ASP A 111 -6.16 6.76 15.94
CA ASP A 111 -6.90 6.21 17.08
C ASP A 111 -6.97 4.68 16.95
N ASP A 112 -6.44 3.94 17.94
CA ASP A 112 -6.41 2.48 17.93
C ASP A 112 -7.80 1.83 18.13
N LYS A 113 -8.83 2.64 18.41
CA LYS A 113 -10.23 2.20 18.46
C LYS A 113 -10.90 2.18 17.07
N LEU A 114 -10.30 2.85 16.08
CA LEU A 114 -10.77 2.80 14.71
C LEU A 114 -10.55 1.38 14.12
N PRO A 115 -11.32 1.02 13.09
CA PRO A 115 -11.13 -0.26 12.41
C PRO A 115 -9.69 -0.46 11.93
N SER A 116 -9.21 -1.71 11.98
CA SER A 116 -7.91 -2.08 11.44
C SER A 116 -7.99 -3.35 10.62
N MET A 117 -7.53 -3.27 9.37
CA MET A 117 -7.45 -4.44 8.50
C MET A 117 -6.60 -5.54 9.12
N ALA A 118 -5.43 -5.22 9.67
CA ALA A 118 -4.55 -6.22 10.31
C ALA A 118 -5.24 -6.90 11.50
N ARG A 119 -5.99 -6.15 12.31
CA ARG A 119 -6.74 -6.71 13.44
C ARG A 119 -7.87 -7.66 12.97
N ALA A 120 -8.52 -7.37 11.84
CA ALA A 120 -9.48 -8.32 11.26
C ALA A 120 -8.81 -9.63 10.83
N PHE A 121 -7.62 -9.57 10.25
CA PHE A 121 -6.84 -10.77 9.92
C PHE A 121 -6.36 -11.50 11.18
N GLN A 122 -5.82 -10.81 12.17
CA GLN A 122 -5.40 -11.38 13.46
C GLN A 122 -6.57 -12.10 14.15
N ASN A 123 -7.75 -11.47 14.23
CA ASN A 123 -8.97 -12.05 14.78
C ASN A 123 -9.44 -13.31 14.02
N ALA A 124 -9.07 -13.44 12.75
CA ALA A 124 -9.35 -14.60 11.93
C ALA A 124 -8.28 -15.70 12.03
N GLY A 125 -7.29 -15.56 12.92
CA GLY A 125 -6.22 -16.52 13.17
C GLY A 125 -5.05 -16.46 12.19
N TYR A 126 -4.78 -15.28 11.63
CA TYR A 126 -3.57 -15.02 10.86
C TYR A 126 -2.45 -14.56 11.79
N SER A 127 -1.22 -14.99 11.52
CA SER A 127 -0.03 -14.34 12.06
C SER A 127 0.17 -13.02 11.32
N THR A 128 0.38 -11.92 12.04
CA THR A 128 0.37 -10.59 11.47
C THR A 128 1.70 -9.85 11.67
N GLY A 129 2.26 -9.31 10.59
CA GLY A 129 3.53 -8.58 10.60
C GLY A 129 3.46 -7.20 9.95
N HIS A 130 4.17 -6.21 10.54
CA HIS A 130 4.40 -4.91 9.92
C HIS A 130 5.89 -4.61 9.87
N ILE A 131 6.45 -4.47 8.68
CA ILE A 131 7.88 -4.23 8.46
C ILE A 131 8.03 -3.02 7.54
N GLY A 132 8.58 -1.93 8.07
CA GLY A 132 8.82 -0.69 7.36
C GLY A 132 8.16 0.54 7.98
N LYS A 133 7.90 1.55 7.16
CA LYS A 133 7.39 2.85 7.60
C LYS A 133 5.98 2.75 8.19
N TRP A 134 5.81 3.28 9.40
CA TRP A 134 4.49 3.40 10.06
C TRP A 134 3.81 4.75 9.75
N HIS A 135 4.38 5.83 10.21
CA HIS A 135 3.96 7.23 10.03
C HIS A 135 2.48 7.51 10.33
N MET A 136 1.91 6.78 11.28
CA MET A 136 0.55 7.01 11.80
C MET A 136 0.56 7.46 13.27
N GLY A 137 1.69 8.06 13.70
CA GLY A 137 1.93 8.66 15.02
C GLY A 137 2.97 7.94 15.84
N GLY A 138 3.68 8.69 16.67
CA GLY A 138 4.72 8.19 17.57
C GLY A 138 6.12 8.71 17.24
N GLY A 139 7.13 8.08 17.82
CA GLY A 139 8.52 8.39 17.63
C GLY A 139 8.93 9.75 18.19
N ARG A 140 9.62 10.53 17.37
CA ARG A 140 10.05 11.91 17.74
C ARG A 140 8.89 12.88 17.91
N ASP A 141 7.75 12.62 17.29
CA ASP A 141 6.68 13.60 17.13
C ASP A 141 5.77 13.64 18.36
N VAL A 142 5.33 12.47 18.84
CA VAL A 142 4.48 12.35 20.01
C VAL A 142 4.83 11.08 20.83
N HIS A 143 4.88 11.21 22.16
CA HIS A 143 5.30 10.11 23.03
C HIS A 143 4.16 9.20 23.51
N ASN A 144 2.90 9.57 23.23
CA ASN A 144 1.71 8.87 23.73
C ASN A 144 0.90 8.20 22.63
N ALA A 145 1.50 7.94 21.48
CA ALA A 145 0.86 7.15 20.43
C ALA A 145 0.71 5.69 20.89
N PRO A 146 -0.40 5.02 20.53
CA PRO A 146 -0.61 3.61 20.82
C PRO A 146 0.46 2.73 20.16
N SER A 147 0.79 1.60 20.79
CA SER A 147 1.68 0.59 20.21
C SER A 147 1.09 0.04 18.90
N ILE A 148 1.96 -0.32 17.96
CA ILE A 148 1.58 -0.95 16.68
C ILE A 148 0.79 -2.25 16.93
N LYS A 149 1.03 -2.94 18.05
CA LYS A 149 0.25 -4.13 18.44
C LYS A 149 -1.24 -3.86 18.61
N ASN A 150 -1.62 -2.66 19.06
CA ASN A 150 -3.03 -2.31 19.24
C ASN A 150 -3.82 -2.30 17.93
N TYR A 151 -3.13 -2.19 16.78
CA TYR A 151 -3.74 -2.24 15.45
C TYR A 151 -3.80 -3.66 14.87
N GLY A 152 -3.41 -4.67 15.67
CA GLY A 152 -3.51 -6.08 15.29
C GLY A 152 -2.26 -6.66 14.63
N PHE A 153 -1.08 -6.15 14.94
CA PHE A 153 0.19 -6.71 14.51
C PHE A 153 0.87 -7.46 15.66
N ASP A 154 1.18 -8.74 15.44
CA ASP A 154 1.90 -9.58 16.39
C ASP A 154 3.39 -9.21 16.46
N GLU A 155 3.97 -8.97 15.28
CA GLU A 155 5.37 -8.62 15.10
C GLU A 155 5.49 -7.35 14.25
N TYR A 156 6.48 -6.49 14.60
CA TYR A 156 6.73 -5.30 13.77
C TYR A 156 8.17 -4.81 13.89
N ILE A 157 8.62 -4.17 12.83
CA ILE A 157 9.87 -3.42 12.72
C ILE A 157 9.52 -2.13 12.00
N SER A 158 9.73 -0.98 12.65
CA SER A 158 9.23 0.29 12.11
C SER A 158 10.27 1.41 12.14
N THR A 159 9.99 2.45 11.38
CA THR A 159 10.85 3.62 11.22
C THR A 159 10.66 4.63 12.35
N TYR A 160 11.39 5.75 12.28
CA TYR A 160 11.45 6.78 13.33
C TYR A 160 10.10 7.48 13.63
N GLU A 161 9.12 7.39 12.72
CA GLU A 161 7.77 7.96 12.91
C GLU A 161 6.78 6.93 13.49
N SER A 162 7.24 6.12 14.42
CA SER A 162 6.44 5.10 15.09
C SER A 162 6.59 5.16 16.61
N PRO A 163 5.67 4.54 17.38
CA PRO A 163 5.79 4.48 18.83
C PRO A 163 7.08 3.80 19.28
N ASP A 164 7.47 2.73 18.59
CA ASP A 164 8.61 1.87 18.94
C ASP A 164 9.52 1.71 17.71
N PRO A 165 10.36 2.72 17.40
CA PRO A 165 11.26 2.67 16.25
C PRO A 165 12.34 1.61 16.39
N GLU A 166 12.70 0.93 15.30
CA GLU A 166 13.77 -0.07 15.24
C GLU A 166 15.15 0.60 15.49
N PRO A 167 15.86 0.24 16.56
CA PRO A 167 17.14 0.90 16.89
C PRO A 167 18.21 0.80 15.81
N ALA A 168 18.21 -0.30 15.03
CA ALA A 168 19.20 -0.53 13.99
C ALA A 168 19.16 0.52 12.85
N ILE A 169 18.01 1.15 12.65
CA ILE A 169 17.75 2.13 11.58
C ILE A 169 17.33 3.51 12.09
N THR A 170 17.37 3.72 13.41
CA THR A 170 16.87 4.96 14.05
C THR A 170 17.75 5.40 15.21
N ALA A 171 19.08 5.35 15.05
CA ALA A 171 20.04 5.80 16.06
C ALA A 171 19.90 7.29 16.39
N THR A 172 19.25 8.05 15.55
CA THR A 172 18.83 9.44 15.79
C THR A 172 17.34 9.60 15.50
N LYS A 173 16.74 10.67 16.00
CA LYS A 173 15.32 11.00 15.75
C LYS A 173 15.10 11.59 14.35
N TRP A 174 15.67 10.98 13.31
CA TRP A 174 15.59 11.42 11.93
C TRP A 174 15.44 10.21 10.98
N ILE A 175 15.10 10.48 9.72
CA ILE A 175 14.86 9.46 8.69
C ILE A 175 16.06 8.51 8.52
N TRP A 176 17.26 8.99 8.71
CA TRP A 176 18.49 8.20 8.75
C TRP A 176 19.64 8.97 9.40
N SER A 177 20.71 8.26 9.77
CA SER A 177 21.93 8.80 10.36
C SER A 177 23.12 7.91 10.02
N ASP A 178 24.32 8.51 9.95
CA ASP A 178 25.58 7.75 9.86
C ASP A 178 25.81 6.85 11.07
N LYS A 179 25.10 7.12 12.19
CA LYS A 179 25.13 6.31 13.41
C LYS A 179 24.26 5.07 13.34
N ASP A 180 23.33 4.99 12.36
CA ASP A 180 22.50 3.79 12.18
C ASP A 180 23.40 2.59 11.88
N SER A 181 23.19 1.47 12.52
CA SER A 181 23.93 0.23 12.25
C SER A 181 23.57 -0.32 10.90
N VAL A 182 22.30 -0.25 10.49
CA VAL A 182 21.84 -0.53 9.13
C VAL A 182 21.79 0.80 8.36
N LYS A 183 22.66 0.92 7.37
CA LYS A 183 22.79 2.15 6.57
C LYS A 183 21.58 2.38 5.65
N ARG A 184 21.28 3.64 5.30
CA ARG A 184 20.11 4.01 4.49
C ARG A 184 20.02 3.20 3.18
N TRP A 185 21.13 3.02 2.47
CA TRP A 185 21.20 2.27 1.21
C TRP A 185 21.05 0.73 1.36
N ARG A 186 21.03 0.22 2.60
CA ARG A 186 20.76 -1.19 2.93
C ARG A 186 19.39 -1.40 3.56
N ARG A 187 18.57 -0.36 3.66
CA ARG A 187 17.34 -0.40 4.44
C ARG A 187 16.27 -1.31 3.81
N THR A 188 16.03 -1.22 2.50
CA THR A 188 15.10 -2.15 1.84
C THR A 188 15.58 -3.59 1.95
N GLU A 189 16.89 -3.86 1.82
CA GLU A 189 17.45 -5.18 2.06
C GLU A 189 17.13 -5.69 3.48
N TYR A 190 17.34 -4.85 4.50
CA TYR A 190 17.02 -5.17 5.89
C TYR A 190 15.54 -5.48 6.10
N PHE A 191 14.64 -4.68 5.54
CA PHE A 191 13.20 -4.94 5.62
C PHE A 191 12.82 -6.24 4.91
N VAL A 192 13.43 -6.54 3.79
CA VAL A 192 13.22 -7.80 3.08
C VAL A 192 13.75 -8.98 3.87
N ASP A 193 14.93 -8.88 4.50
CA ASP A 193 15.46 -9.93 5.38
C ASP A 193 14.49 -10.23 6.52
N LYS A 194 13.99 -9.20 7.20
CA LYS A 194 13.03 -9.34 8.29
C LYS A 194 11.68 -9.89 7.82
N SER A 195 11.25 -9.53 6.62
CA SER A 195 10.04 -10.10 6.00
C SER A 195 10.22 -11.59 5.68
N ILE A 196 11.39 -11.98 5.19
CA ILE A 196 11.74 -13.39 4.92
C ILE A 196 11.81 -14.18 6.25
N GLU A 197 12.40 -13.63 7.31
CA GLU A 197 12.42 -14.23 8.65
C GLU A 197 10.99 -14.48 9.14
N PHE A 198 10.12 -13.48 9.03
CA PHE A 198 8.70 -13.59 9.39
C PHE A 198 8.00 -14.70 8.60
N VAL A 199 8.15 -14.71 7.27
CA VAL A 199 7.53 -15.75 6.43
C VAL A 199 8.04 -17.14 6.77
N LYS A 200 9.35 -17.31 6.97
CA LYS A 200 9.95 -18.61 7.37
C LYS A 200 9.36 -19.13 8.67
N LYS A 201 9.15 -18.24 9.64
CA LYS A 201 8.57 -18.55 10.94
C LYS A 201 7.11 -19.00 10.83
N HIS A 202 6.33 -18.35 9.94
CA HIS A 202 4.88 -18.51 9.83
C HIS A 202 4.39 -19.26 8.58
N LYS A 203 5.28 -19.88 7.79
CA LYS A 203 4.90 -20.57 6.53
C LYS A 203 3.93 -21.75 6.70
N GLY A 204 3.76 -22.25 7.92
CA GLY A 204 2.83 -23.35 8.24
C GLY A 204 1.40 -22.91 8.57
N GLU A 205 1.14 -21.62 8.64
CA GLU A 205 -0.13 -21.01 8.98
C GLU A 205 -0.42 -19.79 8.08
N PRO A 206 -1.67 -19.33 7.96
CA PRO A 206 -1.95 -18.15 7.15
C PRO A 206 -1.34 -16.90 7.80
N PHE A 207 -0.72 -16.03 7.00
CA PHE A 207 -0.12 -14.80 7.48
C PHE A 207 -0.59 -13.56 6.68
N PHE A 208 -0.59 -12.42 7.37
CA PHE A 208 -0.80 -11.09 6.81
C PHE A 208 0.45 -10.26 7.09
N LEU A 209 1.11 -9.77 6.05
CA LEU A 209 2.36 -9.02 6.14
C LEU A 209 2.28 -7.69 5.41
N ASN A 210 2.57 -6.62 6.12
CA ASN A 210 2.92 -5.33 5.53
C ASN A 210 4.44 -5.25 5.33
N LEU A 211 4.89 -5.12 4.08
CA LEU A 211 6.26 -4.76 3.71
C LEU A 211 6.22 -3.35 3.12
N TRP A 212 6.57 -2.34 3.94
CA TRP A 212 6.41 -0.92 3.63
C TRP A 212 7.74 -0.16 3.56
N PRO A 213 8.54 -0.37 2.50
CA PRO A 213 9.83 0.30 2.32
C PRO A 213 9.69 1.82 2.19
N ASP A 214 10.67 2.56 2.72
CA ASP A 214 10.69 4.02 2.72
C ASP A 214 11.82 4.63 1.88
N ASP A 215 12.54 3.84 1.10
CA ASP A 215 13.75 4.30 0.39
C ASP A 215 13.46 5.25 -0.78
N MET A 216 12.22 5.22 -1.34
CA MET A 216 11.84 6.15 -2.41
C MET A 216 11.51 7.56 -1.90
N HIS A 217 11.34 7.72 -0.57
CA HIS A 217 11.26 9.02 0.07
C HIS A 217 12.63 9.71 0.10
N THR A 218 12.67 10.99 -0.20
CA THR A 218 13.90 11.81 -0.08
C THR A 218 14.40 11.90 1.38
N PRO A 219 15.70 11.99 1.62
CA PRO A 219 16.81 12.01 0.66
C PRO A 219 17.14 10.61 0.14
N TRP A 220 17.52 10.52 -1.14
CA TRP A 220 18.04 9.28 -1.72
C TRP A 220 19.53 9.16 -1.42
N VAL A 221 19.89 8.13 -0.66
CA VAL A 221 21.26 7.95 -0.13
C VAL A 221 21.84 6.66 -0.67
N PRO A 222 22.41 6.65 -1.89
CA PRO A 222 23.15 5.52 -2.40
C PRO A 222 24.50 5.37 -1.71
N GLU A 223 25.06 4.17 -1.68
CA GLU A 223 26.29 3.85 -0.97
C GLU A 223 27.49 4.75 -1.34
N PHE A 224 27.63 5.11 -2.60
CA PHE A 224 28.77 5.91 -3.08
C PHE A 224 28.68 7.42 -2.79
N LYS A 225 27.50 7.95 -2.36
CA LYS A 225 27.28 9.39 -2.12
C LYS A 225 27.08 9.77 -0.65
N GLN A 226 27.50 8.94 0.27
CA GLN A 226 27.30 9.12 1.72
C GLN A 226 27.79 10.47 2.26
N LYS A 227 28.85 11.04 1.67
CA LYS A 227 29.53 12.24 2.18
C LYS A 227 28.96 13.56 1.64
N GLU A 228 28.13 13.53 0.58
CA GLU A 228 27.70 14.73 -0.15
C GLU A 228 26.20 15.02 0.01
N ARG A 229 25.79 15.52 1.16
CA ARG A 229 24.37 15.78 1.46
C ARG A 229 23.61 16.61 0.42
N LYS A 230 24.26 17.55 -0.27
CA LYS A 230 23.63 18.43 -1.26
C LYS A 230 23.24 17.72 -2.57
N SER A 231 23.73 16.51 -2.84
CA SER A 231 23.48 15.77 -4.08
C SER A 231 22.44 14.64 -3.93
N TRP A 232 21.77 14.52 -2.80
CA TRP A 232 20.88 13.40 -2.50
C TRP A 232 19.49 13.44 -3.15
N GLU A 233 19.13 14.56 -3.77
CA GLU A 233 17.86 14.73 -4.51
C GLU A 233 18.09 14.79 -6.02
N THR A 234 19.10 14.09 -6.51
CA THR A 234 19.47 14.04 -7.93
C THR A 234 19.03 12.71 -8.57
N GLN A 235 18.91 12.70 -9.89
CA GLN A 235 18.66 11.47 -10.66
C GLN A 235 19.73 10.41 -10.42
N GLU A 236 20.98 10.84 -10.32
CA GLU A 236 22.13 9.96 -10.08
C GLU A 236 22.06 9.29 -8.69
N ALA A 237 21.50 9.96 -7.69
CA ALA A 237 21.25 9.34 -6.38
C ALA A 237 20.00 8.46 -6.39
N PHE A 238 18.96 8.85 -7.11
CA PHE A 238 17.70 8.11 -7.19
C PHE A 238 17.83 6.76 -7.89
N ALA A 239 18.52 6.73 -9.03
CA ALA A 239 18.57 5.54 -9.88
C ALA A 239 19.07 4.27 -9.15
N PRO A 240 20.21 4.28 -8.42
CA PRO A 240 20.68 3.09 -7.72
C PRO A 240 19.77 2.69 -6.54
N VAL A 241 19.08 3.65 -5.90
CA VAL A 241 18.16 3.36 -4.81
C VAL A 241 16.93 2.62 -5.35
N LEU A 242 16.35 3.06 -6.46
CA LEU A 242 15.24 2.36 -7.10
C LEU A 242 15.67 0.98 -7.62
N ALA A 243 16.83 0.87 -8.24
CA ALA A 243 17.34 -0.41 -8.74
C ALA A 243 17.58 -1.43 -7.60
N GLU A 244 18.12 -0.98 -6.45
CA GLU A 244 18.31 -1.87 -5.29
C GLU A 244 16.97 -2.27 -4.68
N MET A 245 16.00 -1.36 -4.58
CA MET A 245 14.65 -1.69 -4.11
C MET A 245 13.99 -2.74 -5.02
N ASP A 246 14.00 -2.56 -6.34
CA ASP A 246 13.45 -3.52 -7.29
C ASP A 246 14.10 -4.91 -7.13
N LYS A 247 15.42 -4.97 -7.03
CA LYS A 247 16.17 -6.19 -6.79
C LYS A 247 15.76 -6.90 -5.50
N GLN A 248 15.64 -6.16 -4.40
CA GLN A 248 15.28 -6.73 -3.11
C GLN A 248 13.82 -7.23 -3.09
N LEU A 249 12.90 -6.51 -3.73
CA LEU A 249 11.52 -7.00 -3.90
C LEU A 249 11.46 -8.27 -4.74
N GLY A 250 12.26 -8.36 -5.81
CA GLY A 250 12.42 -9.60 -6.60
C GLY A 250 12.93 -10.75 -5.76
N ARG A 251 13.94 -10.51 -4.90
CA ARG A 251 14.46 -11.51 -3.95
C ARG A 251 13.36 -11.99 -2.98
N PHE A 252 12.56 -11.08 -2.44
CA PHE A 252 11.46 -11.42 -1.55
C PHE A 252 10.42 -12.32 -2.24
N ILE A 253 9.96 -11.92 -3.44
CA ILE A 253 8.95 -12.67 -4.20
C ILE A 253 9.47 -14.08 -4.55
N LYS A 254 10.71 -14.16 -5.05
CA LYS A 254 11.38 -15.45 -5.34
C LYS A 254 11.44 -16.35 -4.10
N THR A 255 11.77 -15.77 -2.93
CA THR A 255 11.81 -16.52 -1.67
C THR A 255 10.45 -17.08 -1.27
N LEU A 256 9.35 -16.36 -1.51
CA LEU A 256 8.00 -16.90 -1.26
C LEU A 256 7.74 -18.14 -2.11
N ASP A 257 8.16 -18.12 -3.37
CA ASP A 257 8.00 -19.26 -4.29
C ASP A 257 8.90 -20.44 -3.85
N GLU A 258 10.16 -20.19 -3.49
CA GLU A 258 11.12 -21.21 -2.98
C GLU A 258 10.65 -21.84 -1.64
N LEU A 259 9.95 -21.09 -0.79
CA LEU A 259 9.38 -21.60 0.45
C LEU A 259 8.06 -22.37 0.24
N GLY A 260 7.56 -22.44 -1.01
CA GLY A 260 6.33 -23.14 -1.37
C GLY A 260 5.05 -22.43 -0.94
N VAL A 261 5.12 -21.17 -0.52
CA VAL A 261 3.95 -20.37 -0.12
C VAL A 261 3.46 -19.43 -1.20
N GLY A 262 4.27 -19.14 -2.23
CA GLY A 262 4.00 -18.13 -3.26
C GLY A 262 2.71 -18.37 -4.05
N GLU A 263 2.37 -19.63 -4.35
CA GLU A 263 1.15 -20.02 -5.07
C GLU A 263 -0.13 -19.57 -4.32
N ASN A 264 -0.16 -19.71 -2.98
CA ASN A 264 -1.29 -19.33 -2.13
C ASN A 264 -1.08 -17.99 -1.41
N THR A 265 -0.26 -17.10 -1.97
CA THR A 265 -0.01 -15.76 -1.42
C THR A 265 -0.55 -14.69 -2.37
N ILE A 266 -1.41 -13.82 -1.84
CA ILE A 266 -1.84 -12.59 -2.49
C ILE A 266 -0.77 -11.54 -2.25
N ILE A 267 -0.09 -11.09 -3.30
CA ILE A 267 0.86 -9.97 -3.24
C ILE A 267 0.20 -8.75 -3.86
N ILE A 268 0.08 -7.67 -3.09
CA ILE A 268 -0.34 -6.36 -3.56
C ILE A 268 0.89 -5.45 -3.58
N PHE A 269 1.12 -4.79 -4.68
CA PHE A 269 2.15 -3.77 -4.84
C PHE A 269 1.50 -2.43 -5.19
N THR A 270 1.79 -1.39 -4.40
CA THR A 270 1.31 -0.03 -4.63
C THR A 270 2.15 1.01 -3.88
N SER A 271 1.78 2.29 -3.98
CA SER A 271 2.40 3.42 -3.29
C SER A 271 1.39 4.19 -2.43
N ASP A 272 1.88 4.86 -1.39
CA ASP A 272 1.04 5.64 -0.49
C ASP A 272 0.57 6.97 -1.09
N ASN A 273 1.39 7.60 -1.90
CA ASN A 273 1.08 8.84 -2.62
C ASN A 273 2.03 9.02 -3.81
N GLY A 274 1.76 10.02 -4.64
CA GLY A 274 2.62 10.37 -5.75
C GLY A 274 4.03 10.80 -5.32
N PRO A 275 4.97 10.85 -6.26
CA PRO A 275 6.38 11.10 -5.99
C PRO A 275 6.61 12.52 -5.49
N ALA A 276 7.71 12.74 -4.76
CA ALA A 276 8.21 14.08 -4.48
C ALA A 276 8.40 14.85 -5.81
N PRO A 277 8.17 16.19 -5.82
CA PRO A 277 8.32 17.01 -7.02
C PRO A 277 9.80 17.03 -7.45
N SER A 278 10.12 16.22 -8.45
CA SER A 278 11.46 16.03 -8.97
C SER A 278 11.42 15.63 -10.44
N PHE A 279 12.52 15.89 -11.16
CA PHE A 279 12.73 15.43 -12.54
C PHE A 279 11.62 15.82 -13.53
N LYS A 280 11.06 17.04 -13.42
CA LYS A 280 10.08 17.62 -14.35
C LYS A 280 8.88 16.66 -14.63
N SER A 281 8.28 16.10 -13.60
CA SER A 281 7.10 15.22 -13.67
C SER A 281 7.31 13.86 -14.36
N VAL A 282 8.54 13.47 -14.66
CA VAL A 282 8.83 12.13 -15.23
C VAL A 282 8.33 11.04 -14.28
N ARG A 283 8.57 11.20 -12.97
CA ARG A 283 8.16 10.25 -11.94
C ARG A 283 6.65 10.09 -11.79
N SER A 284 5.86 11.08 -12.19
CA SER A 284 4.39 10.98 -12.24
C SER A 284 3.86 10.58 -13.63
N ALA A 285 4.72 10.07 -14.52
CA ALA A 285 4.38 9.76 -15.92
C ALA A 285 3.73 10.96 -16.65
N TYR A 286 4.20 12.16 -16.37
CA TYR A 286 3.68 13.43 -16.89
C TYR A 286 2.23 13.75 -16.51
N LEU A 287 1.62 12.99 -15.61
CA LEU A 287 0.36 13.39 -14.98
C LEU A 287 0.60 14.69 -14.19
N ARG A 288 -0.41 15.57 -14.19
CA ARG A 288 -0.34 16.80 -13.41
C ARG A 288 -0.22 16.52 -11.92
N GLY A 289 0.60 17.31 -11.24
CA GLY A 289 0.80 17.23 -9.79
C GLY A 289 1.78 16.12 -9.37
N THR A 290 2.05 16.12 -8.08
CA THR A 290 3.00 15.24 -7.39
C THR A 290 2.51 15.06 -5.95
N LYS A 291 3.31 14.51 -5.05
CA LYS A 291 3.07 14.51 -3.60
C LYS A 291 2.50 15.86 -3.13
N ASN A 292 1.59 15.83 -2.16
CA ASN A 292 0.87 17.00 -1.65
C ASN A 292 -0.08 17.69 -2.66
N SER A 293 -0.54 16.96 -3.70
CA SER A 293 -1.49 17.49 -4.66
C SER A 293 -2.60 16.50 -4.99
N LEU A 294 -3.86 16.97 -5.08
CA LEU A 294 -5.02 16.16 -5.47
C LEU A 294 -5.18 16.00 -6.99
N TYR A 295 -4.21 16.46 -7.78
CA TYR A 295 -4.14 16.10 -9.19
C TYR A 295 -3.72 14.63 -9.36
N GLU A 296 -3.89 14.08 -10.55
CA GLU A 296 -3.64 12.66 -10.84
C GLU A 296 -2.24 12.19 -10.41
N GLY A 297 -1.20 12.99 -10.69
CA GLY A 297 0.18 12.66 -10.30
C GLY A 297 0.42 12.55 -8.80
N GLY A 298 -0.47 13.10 -7.96
CA GLY A 298 -0.36 13.01 -6.50
C GLY A 298 -1.13 11.86 -5.87
N ILE A 299 -2.18 11.36 -6.53
CA ILE A 299 -3.10 10.35 -5.95
C ILE A 299 -3.36 9.13 -6.82
N ARG A 300 -3.04 9.12 -8.12
CA ARG A 300 -3.16 7.94 -8.96
C ARG A 300 -1.88 7.12 -8.88
N MET A 301 -1.98 5.93 -8.27
CA MET A 301 -0.83 5.11 -7.89
C MET A 301 -0.74 3.86 -8.76
N PRO A 302 0.48 3.28 -8.91
CA PRO A 302 0.63 1.95 -9.46
C PRO A 302 -0.12 0.95 -8.58
N PHE A 303 -0.75 -0.06 -9.19
CA PHE A 303 -1.42 -1.12 -8.46
C PHE A 303 -1.33 -2.44 -9.20
N ILE A 304 -0.61 -3.39 -8.61
CA ILE A 304 -0.37 -4.72 -9.18
C ILE A 304 -0.79 -5.75 -8.14
N VAL A 305 -1.47 -6.80 -8.59
CA VAL A 305 -1.88 -7.92 -7.74
C VAL A 305 -1.41 -9.23 -8.35
N ARG A 306 -0.62 -10.00 -7.61
CA ARG A 306 -0.24 -11.37 -7.96
C ARG A 306 -0.91 -12.34 -7.00
N TYR A 307 -1.61 -13.34 -7.53
CA TYR A 307 -2.17 -14.46 -6.78
C TYR A 307 -2.31 -15.66 -7.71
N PRO A 308 -1.23 -16.45 -7.93
CA PRO A 308 -1.19 -17.48 -8.96
C PRO A 308 -2.33 -18.49 -8.87
N LYS A 309 -2.73 -18.87 -7.65
CA LYS A 309 -3.85 -19.79 -7.42
C LYS A 309 -5.18 -19.32 -8.04
N LYS A 310 -5.43 -18.01 -8.16
CA LYS A 310 -6.74 -17.48 -8.58
C LYS A 310 -6.69 -16.41 -9.67
N ILE A 311 -5.56 -15.80 -9.93
CA ILE A 311 -5.39 -14.74 -10.94
C ILE A 311 -4.56 -15.30 -12.09
N LYS A 312 -5.10 -15.21 -13.30
CA LYS A 312 -4.35 -15.52 -14.52
C LYS A 312 -3.30 -14.43 -14.76
N ALA A 313 -2.08 -14.84 -15.07
CA ALA A 313 -0.97 -13.93 -15.38
C ALA A 313 -1.24 -13.07 -16.63
N GLY A 314 -0.62 -11.90 -16.68
CA GLY A 314 -0.61 -11.00 -17.84
C GLY A 314 -1.91 -10.24 -18.08
N GLN A 315 -2.75 -10.07 -17.05
CA GLN A 315 -3.99 -9.30 -17.18
C GLN A 315 -3.77 -7.81 -16.91
N VAL A 316 -4.56 -6.98 -17.59
CA VAL A 316 -4.60 -5.52 -17.35
C VAL A 316 -6.07 -5.10 -17.19
N ASN A 317 -6.37 -4.36 -16.13
CA ASN A 317 -7.67 -3.76 -15.88
C ASN A 317 -7.59 -2.23 -16.09
N ASN A 318 -8.28 -1.74 -17.12
CA ASN A 318 -8.30 -0.32 -17.49
C ASN A 318 -9.54 0.41 -16.96
N GLU A 319 -10.60 -0.31 -16.60
CA GLU A 319 -11.93 0.24 -16.41
C GLU A 319 -12.31 0.42 -14.93
N SER A 320 -11.86 -0.51 -14.07
CA SER A 320 -12.29 -0.50 -12.68
C SER A 320 -11.52 0.52 -11.86
N VAL A 321 -12.24 1.44 -11.24
CA VAL A 321 -11.67 2.46 -10.35
C VAL A 321 -11.65 1.96 -8.92
N LEU A 322 -10.47 1.73 -8.37
CA LEU A 322 -10.25 1.31 -6.99
C LEU A 322 -9.57 2.43 -6.18
N CYS A 323 -9.76 2.37 -4.87
CA CYS A 323 -9.10 3.26 -3.92
C CYS A 323 -8.52 2.46 -2.74
N ALA A 324 -7.54 3.02 -2.05
CA ALA A 324 -6.91 2.39 -0.90
C ALA A 324 -7.91 1.94 0.18
N VAL A 325 -8.97 2.71 0.40
CA VAL A 325 -10.03 2.36 1.36
C VAL A 325 -10.80 1.08 0.99
N ASP A 326 -10.80 0.69 -0.29
CA ASP A 326 -11.48 -0.52 -0.75
C ASP A 326 -10.74 -1.81 -0.36
N LEU A 327 -9.43 -1.71 -0.06
CA LEU A 327 -8.61 -2.90 0.18
C LEU A 327 -9.04 -3.65 1.44
N TYR A 328 -9.46 -2.97 2.49
CA TYR A 328 -9.90 -3.65 3.70
C TYR A 328 -11.08 -4.60 3.45
N PRO A 329 -12.27 -4.14 3.01
CA PRO A 329 -13.39 -5.06 2.76
C PRO A 329 -13.10 -6.06 1.63
N THR A 330 -12.30 -5.67 0.65
CA THR A 330 -11.94 -6.53 -0.49
C THR A 330 -11.05 -7.69 -0.07
N LEU A 331 -9.98 -7.44 0.68
CA LEU A 331 -9.06 -8.49 1.13
C LEU A 331 -9.71 -9.41 2.15
N CYS A 332 -10.52 -8.88 3.06
CA CYS A 332 -11.32 -9.73 3.95
C CYS A 332 -12.21 -10.69 3.14
N SER A 333 -12.89 -10.19 2.11
CA SER A 333 -13.74 -11.01 1.24
C SER A 333 -12.95 -12.07 0.46
N VAL A 334 -11.79 -11.72 -0.11
CA VAL A 334 -10.93 -12.66 -0.85
C VAL A 334 -10.36 -13.75 0.06
N ALA A 335 -10.01 -13.38 1.29
CA ALA A 335 -9.51 -14.30 2.31
C ALA A 335 -10.60 -15.13 3.00
N GLY A 336 -11.88 -14.87 2.70
CA GLY A 336 -13.01 -15.56 3.33
C GLY A 336 -13.17 -15.22 4.82
N ILE A 337 -12.73 -14.06 5.26
CA ILE A 337 -12.85 -13.58 6.64
C ILE A 337 -13.84 -12.42 6.73
N LYS A 338 -14.29 -12.13 7.94
CA LYS A 338 -15.17 -10.99 8.21
C LYS A 338 -14.34 -9.76 8.53
N THR A 339 -14.84 -8.59 8.16
CA THR A 339 -14.38 -7.33 8.74
C THR A 339 -14.69 -7.29 10.23
N GLU A 340 -14.09 -6.38 10.99
CA GLU A 340 -14.38 -6.21 12.41
C GLU A 340 -15.87 -5.94 12.66
N LYS A 341 -16.36 -6.38 13.83
CA LYS A 341 -17.77 -6.17 14.22
C LYS A 341 -18.12 -4.68 14.24
N GLY A 342 -19.17 -4.32 13.52
CA GLY A 342 -19.61 -2.93 13.41
C GLY A 342 -18.84 -2.07 12.42
N TYR A 343 -17.93 -2.67 11.62
CA TYR A 343 -17.20 -1.95 10.58
C TYR A 343 -18.17 -1.26 9.59
N LYS A 344 -18.01 0.05 9.47
CA LYS A 344 -18.72 0.92 8.53
C LYS A 344 -17.67 1.75 7.79
N GLY A 345 -16.92 1.11 6.90
CA GLY A 345 -15.91 1.81 6.12
C GLY A 345 -16.46 2.41 4.84
N ASP A 346 -15.69 3.32 4.25
CA ASP A 346 -16.00 3.98 2.98
C ASP A 346 -15.70 3.10 1.77
N GLY A 347 -14.87 2.08 1.98
CA GLY A 347 -14.44 1.17 0.93
C GLY A 347 -15.54 0.22 0.46
N GLN A 348 -15.51 -0.11 -0.82
CA GLN A 348 -16.37 -1.11 -1.44
C GLN A 348 -15.63 -2.43 -1.61
N ASN A 349 -16.37 -3.55 -1.55
CA ASN A 349 -15.81 -4.86 -1.82
C ASN A 349 -15.67 -5.10 -3.32
N TYR A 350 -14.44 -5.13 -3.80
CA TYR A 350 -14.05 -5.41 -5.17
C TYR A 350 -13.37 -6.79 -5.34
N SER A 351 -13.70 -7.78 -4.52
CA SER A 351 -13.04 -9.10 -4.54
C SER A 351 -13.05 -9.78 -5.91
N LYS A 352 -14.16 -9.69 -6.67
CA LYS A 352 -14.23 -10.24 -8.02
C LYS A 352 -13.33 -9.49 -9.01
N VAL A 353 -13.24 -8.17 -8.86
CA VAL A 353 -12.37 -7.30 -9.68
C VAL A 353 -10.90 -7.57 -9.36
N LEU A 354 -10.55 -7.62 -8.07
CA LEU A 354 -9.19 -7.89 -7.60
C LEU A 354 -8.67 -9.24 -8.11
N LEU A 355 -9.57 -10.22 -8.23
CA LEU A 355 -9.25 -11.57 -8.75
C LEU A 355 -9.30 -11.66 -10.29
N GLY A 356 -9.48 -10.55 -11.01
CA GLY A 356 -9.55 -10.55 -12.47
C GLY A 356 -10.78 -11.26 -13.05
N LYS A 357 -11.84 -11.49 -12.24
CA LYS A 357 -13.05 -12.20 -12.66
C LYS A 357 -14.12 -11.31 -13.28
N SER A 358 -14.03 -10.01 -13.08
CA SER A 358 -14.95 -9.01 -13.62
C SER A 358 -14.32 -7.63 -13.61
N GLU A 359 -14.81 -6.76 -14.45
CA GLU A 359 -14.69 -5.31 -14.31
C GLU A 359 -15.92 -4.79 -13.56
N ALA A 360 -15.78 -3.66 -12.89
CA ALA A 360 -16.90 -3.04 -12.20
C ALA A 360 -16.79 -1.52 -12.23
N LYS A 361 -17.90 -0.88 -12.52
CA LYS A 361 -18.07 0.56 -12.30
C LYS A 361 -18.22 0.82 -10.80
N ARG A 362 -17.56 1.85 -10.30
CA ARG A 362 -17.69 2.28 -8.91
C ARG A 362 -19.11 2.79 -8.64
N LYS A 363 -19.69 2.40 -7.50
CA LYS A 363 -21.06 2.79 -7.11
C LYS A 363 -21.10 4.10 -6.34
N THR A 364 -20.03 4.41 -5.58
CA THR A 364 -19.90 5.66 -4.81
C THR A 364 -18.77 6.48 -5.38
N ASP A 365 -18.90 7.79 -5.31
CA ASP A 365 -17.85 8.70 -5.73
C ASP A 365 -16.65 8.62 -4.80
N LEU A 366 -15.47 8.91 -5.31
CA LEU A 366 -14.27 9.12 -4.52
C LEU A 366 -14.16 10.61 -4.18
N MET A 367 -13.94 10.91 -2.91
CA MET A 367 -13.79 12.27 -2.44
C MET A 367 -12.50 12.43 -1.64
N TRP A 368 -11.81 13.53 -1.90
CA TRP A 368 -10.58 13.91 -1.20
C TRP A 368 -10.70 15.33 -0.67
N ASP A 369 -10.25 15.52 0.57
CA ASP A 369 -10.08 16.83 1.20
C ASP A 369 -8.60 16.98 1.58
N PHE A 370 -7.92 18.02 1.06
CA PHE A 370 -6.50 18.26 1.33
C PHE A 370 -6.16 19.74 1.15
N GLY A 371 -5.21 20.25 1.94
CA GLY A 371 -4.66 21.57 1.71
C GLY A 371 -5.59 22.73 2.05
N ARG A 372 -6.59 22.54 2.94
CA ARG A 372 -7.58 23.54 3.33
C ARG A 372 -7.02 24.71 4.16
N ASN A 373 -5.82 24.61 4.67
CA ASN A 373 -5.18 25.70 5.38
C ASN A 373 -3.71 25.93 4.93
N LYS A 374 -3.16 27.09 5.29
CA LYS A 374 -1.83 27.53 4.87
C LYS A 374 -0.67 26.71 5.46
N HIS A 375 -0.93 25.87 6.45
CA HIS A 375 0.10 25.07 7.13
C HIS A 375 0.31 23.70 6.48
N PHE A 376 -0.54 23.33 5.51
CA PHE A 376 -0.33 22.11 4.73
C PHE A 376 0.88 22.30 3.81
N GLY A 377 1.66 21.22 3.64
CA GLY A 377 2.70 21.17 2.62
C GLY A 377 2.09 21.19 1.21
N PHE A 378 2.76 21.87 0.30
CA PHE A 378 2.39 21.91 -1.11
C PHE A 378 3.62 21.62 -1.97
N PRO A 379 3.44 21.11 -3.20
CA PRO A 379 4.54 20.98 -4.13
C PRO A 379 5.19 22.35 -4.44
N GLY A 380 6.48 22.33 -4.78
CA GLY A 380 7.24 23.57 -5.05
C GLY A 380 6.77 24.35 -6.27
N ASN A 381 6.08 23.69 -7.23
CA ASN A 381 5.51 24.35 -8.40
C ASN A 381 4.13 24.96 -8.07
N PRO A 382 3.94 26.30 -8.16
CA PRO A 382 2.66 26.94 -7.88
C PRO A 382 1.51 26.46 -8.76
N TYR A 383 1.76 26.04 -10.01
CA TYR A 383 0.75 25.50 -10.91
C TYR A 383 0.22 24.14 -10.48
N ASP A 384 0.98 23.41 -9.66
CA ASP A 384 0.60 22.11 -9.12
C ASP A 384 0.12 22.19 -7.67
N ARG A 385 -0.13 23.41 -7.16
CA ARG A 385 -0.74 23.59 -5.85
C ARG A 385 -2.07 22.86 -5.79
N SER A 386 -2.24 22.04 -4.77
CA SER A 386 -3.43 21.21 -4.62
C SER A 386 -4.71 22.05 -4.59
N PRO A 387 -5.76 21.65 -5.31
CA PRO A 387 -7.11 22.06 -4.96
C PRO A 387 -7.45 21.58 -3.54
N HIS A 388 -8.39 22.22 -2.87
CA HIS A 388 -8.80 21.82 -1.52
C HIS A 388 -9.62 20.54 -1.53
N LEU A 389 -10.49 20.39 -2.51
CA LEU A 389 -11.34 19.23 -2.67
C LEU A 389 -11.21 18.66 -4.07
N ALA A 390 -11.29 17.35 -4.15
CA ALA A 390 -11.47 16.64 -5.41
C ALA A 390 -12.58 15.61 -5.25
N ILE A 391 -13.42 15.47 -6.27
CA ILE A 391 -14.42 14.40 -6.38
C ILE A 391 -14.26 13.71 -7.72
N ARG A 392 -14.24 12.39 -7.73
CA ARG A 392 -14.29 11.58 -8.93
C ARG A 392 -15.58 10.79 -9.00
N SER A 393 -16.38 11.04 -10.04
CA SER A 393 -17.61 10.33 -10.35
C SER A 393 -17.50 9.71 -11.74
N GLY A 394 -17.39 8.39 -11.82
CA GLY A 394 -17.16 7.68 -13.06
C GLY A 394 -15.88 8.17 -13.77
N LYS A 395 -16.02 8.71 -14.99
CA LYS A 395 -14.90 9.27 -15.77
C LYS A 395 -14.60 10.75 -15.48
N TRP A 396 -15.44 11.42 -14.68
CA TRP A 396 -15.32 12.84 -14.40
C TRP A 396 -14.58 13.07 -13.09
N LYS A 397 -13.78 14.12 -13.05
CA LYS A 397 -13.13 14.61 -11.84
C LYS A 397 -13.36 16.10 -11.71
N LEU A 398 -14.00 16.51 -10.62
CA LEU A 398 -14.20 17.90 -10.25
C LEU A 398 -13.15 18.28 -9.21
N LEU A 399 -12.50 19.42 -9.40
CA LEU A 399 -11.53 20.03 -8.52
C LEU A 399 -12.08 21.37 -8.02
N VAL A 400 -12.10 21.57 -6.71
CA VAL A 400 -12.66 22.78 -6.07
C VAL A 400 -11.55 23.60 -5.45
N ASN A 401 -11.64 24.94 -5.60
CA ASN A 401 -10.62 25.91 -5.20
C ASN A 401 -9.30 25.81 -5.99
N CYS A 402 -9.34 25.20 -7.16
CA CYS A 402 -8.33 25.43 -8.17
C CYS A 402 -8.46 26.88 -8.63
N LEU A 403 -7.57 27.77 -8.20
CA LEU A 403 -7.60 29.18 -8.55
C LEU A 403 -7.70 29.35 -10.06
N LEU A 404 -8.83 29.90 -10.53
CA LEU A 404 -9.06 30.48 -11.85
C LEU A 404 -9.33 29.58 -13.06
N TYR A 405 -9.34 28.27 -12.99
CA TYR A 405 -9.68 27.45 -14.17
C TYR A 405 -10.78 26.46 -13.86
N THR A 406 -11.95 26.72 -14.40
CA THR A 406 -13.17 25.90 -14.28
C THR A 406 -13.20 24.70 -15.24
N SER A 407 -12.14 24.46 -15.99
CA SER A 407 -12.04 23.25 -16.81
C SER A 407 -10.94 22.33 -16.30
N PRO A 408 -11.24 21.02 -16.15
CA PRO A 408 -10.20 20.04 -15.86
C PRO A 408 -9.14 20.08 -16.96
N SER A 409 -7.87 20.01 -16.55
CA SER A 409 -6.80 19.83 -17.52
C SER A 409 -7.04 18.52 -18.30
N PRO A 410 -6.75 18.45 -19.61
CA PRO A 410 -6.78 17.18 -20.33
C PRO A 410 -5.97 16.06 -19.67
N ARG A 411 -4.95 16.41 -18.87
CA ARG A 411 -4.14 15.47 -18.08
C ARG A 411 -4.83 14.96 -16.83
N ASP A 412 -5.90 15.62 -16.37
CA ASP A 412 -6.68 15.19 -15.19
C ASP A 412 -7.91 14.36 -15.59
N ILE A 413 -8.19 14.25 -16.89
CA ILE A 413 -9.34 13.53 -17.45
C ILE A 413 -8.93 12.18 -18.06
N SER A 414 -7.64 12.01 -18.39
CA SER A 414 -7.10 10.81 -19.04
C SER A 414 -6.89 9.63 -18.13
#